data_b22c463a77429113086a72b86c2aa959
#
_entry.id   b22c463a77429113086a72b86c2aa959
#
_cell.length_a   1.000
_cell.length_b   1.000
_cell.length_c   1.000
_cell.angle_alpha   90.00
_cell.angle_beta   90.00
_cell.angle_gamma   90.00
#
_symmetry.space_group_name_H-M   'P 1'
#
loop_
_entity.id
_entity.type
_entity.pdbx_description
1 polymer ?
#
loop_
_entity_poly.entity_id
_entity_poly.type
_entity_poly.pdbx_seq_one_letter_code
_entity_poly.pdbx_strand_id
1 'polypeptide(L)'
;MLNKIAKVGTDLLDPAVYNLGTEIEDPDGILVRSADMHTYEFPEALRAVARAGAGTNNIPIDRCSENGIVVFNTPGANANAVKELVLCALLVASRDIIAGANWVQE
;
A
#
# COMPACT_ATOMS: atom_id res chain seq x y z
N MET A 1 -6.18 -4.01 -9.61
CA MET A 1 -5.14 -3.61 -8.62
C MET A 1 -4.16 -2.68 -9.30
N LEU A 2 -3.87 -1.50 -8.72
CA LEU A 2 -2.93 -0.53 -9.31
C LEU A 2 -1.46 -0.80 -8.95
N ASN A 3 -1.21 -1.59 -7.90
CA ASN A 3 0.13 -1.99 -7.49
C ASN A 3 0.14 -3.49 -7.15
N LYS A 4 1.34 -4.04 -7.02
CA LYS A 4 1.51 -5.38 -6.47
C LYS A 4 1.08 -5.39 -5.00
N ILE A 5 0.00 -6.09 -4.70
CA ILE A 5 -0.47 -6.41 -3.35
C ILE A 5 0.01 -7.81 -3.00
N ALA A 6 0.35 -8.04 -1.73
CA ALA A 6 0.84 -9.33 -1.27
C ALA A 6 -0.22 -10.42 -1.50
N LYS A 7 0.21 -11.55 -2.07
CA LYS A 7 -0.68 -12.67 -2.41
C LYS A 7 -1.47 -13.19 -1.21
N VAL A 8 -0.86 -13.22 -0.02
CA VAL A 8 -1.53 -13.60 1.23
C VAL A 8 -2.78 -12.78 1.53
N GLY A 9 -2.83 -11.52 1.09
CA GLY A 9 -4.02 -10.66 1.24
C GLY A 9 -5.06 -10.91 0.15
N THR A 10 -4.62 -11.07 -1.10
CA THR A 10 -5.53 -11.29 -2.22
C THR A 10 -6.15 -12.69 -2.23
N ASP A 11 -5.47 -13.69 -1.67
CA ASP A 11 -5.97 -15.06 -1.54
C ASP A 11 -7.15 -15.18 -0.55
N LEU A 12 -7.42 -14.14 0.24
CA LEU A 12 -8.61 -14.07 1.09
C LEU A 12 -9.89 -13.70 0.32
N LEU A 13 -9.76 -13.22 -0.89
CA LEU A 13 -10.89 -12.88 -1.74
C LEU A 13 -11.29 -14.11 -2.58
N ASP A 14 -12.50 -14.61 -2.34
CA ASP A 14 -13.03 -15.79 -3.02
C ASP A 14 -13.12 -15.54 -4.54
N PRO A 15 -12.40 -16.30 -5.38
CA PRO A 15 -12.42 -16.13 -6.84
C PRO A 15 -13.78 -16.47 -7.48
N ALA A 16 -14.69 -17.11 -6.75
CA ALA A 16 -16.06 -17.30 -7.23
C ALA A 16 -16.90 -16.01 -7.12
N VAL A 17 -16.47 -15.06 -6.30
CA VAL A 17 -17.18 -13.78 -6.06
C VAL A 17 -16.40 -12.61 -6.67
N TYR A 18 -15.07 -12.64 -6.62
CA TYR A 18 -14.21 -11.53 -7.00
C TYR A 18 -13.32 -11.88 -8.18
N ASN A 19 -13.39 -11.07 -9.22
CA ASN A 19 -12.44 -11.11 -10.34
C ASN A 19 -11.28 -10.13 -10.06
N LEU A 20 -10.10 -10.65 -9.78
CA LEU A 20 -8.91 -9.86 -9.45
C LEU A 20 -7.97 -9.74 -10.64
N GLY A 21 -7.63 -8.52 -11.02
CA GLY A 21 -6.71 -8.24 -12.13
C GLY A 21 -6.02 -6.90 -11.99
N THR A 22 -5.03 -6.67 -12.82
CA THR A 22 -4.33 -5.38 -12.97
C THR A 22 -4.87 -4.55 -14.12
N GLU A 23 -5.58 -5.18 -15.05
CA GLU A 23 -6.09 -4.59 -16.29
C GLU A 23 -7.59 -4.86 -16.44
N ILE A 24 -8.36 -4.40 -15.45
CA ILE A 24 -9.83 -4.44 -15.51
C ILE A 24 -10.31 -3.05 -15.93
N GLU A 25 -11.02 -2.96 -17.05
CA GLU A 25 -11.47 -1.70 -17.65
C GLU A 25 -12.44 -0.92 -16.74
N ASP A 26 -13.39 -1.61 -16.12
CA ASP A 26 -14.44 -0.99 -15.30
C ASP A 26 -14.54 -1.71 -13.93
N PRO A 27 -13.59 -1.49 -13.00
CA PRO A 27 -13.57 -2.15 -11.72
C PRO A 27 -14.57 -1.53 -10.73
N ASP A 28 -15.30 -2.36 -9.99
CA ASP A 28 -16.12 -1.95 -8.85
C ASP A 28 -15.27 -1.47 -7.65
N GLY A 29 -14.04 -1.98 -7.53
CA GLY A 29 -13.14 -1.65 -6.45
C GLY A 29 -11.67 -1.66 -6.85
N ILE A 30 -10.87 -0.78 -6.23
CA ILE A 30 -9.44 -0.67 -6.48
C ILE A 30 -8.66 -0.97 -5.21
N LEU A 31 -7.70 -1.90 -5.31
CA LEU A 31 -6.66 -2.07 -4.30
C LEU A 31 -5.41 -1.31 -4.75
N VAL A 32 -4.92 -0.40 -3.93
CA VAL A 32 -3.75 0.44 -4.19
C VAL A 32 -2.79 0.42 -3.00
N ARG A 33 -1.51 0.62 -3.25
CA ARG A 33 -0.50 0.82 -2.21
C ARG A 33 0.17 2.20 -2.36
N SER A 34 0.94 2.42 -3.41
CA SER A 34 1.75 3.62 -3.60
C SER A 34 1.51 4.33 -4.93
N ALA A 35 0.69 3.76 -5.84
CA ALA A 35 0.36 4.45 -7.08
C ALA A 35 -0.38 5.75 -6.79
N ASP A 36 -0.04 6.79 -7.54
CA ASP A 36 -0.72 8.07 -7.48
C ASP A 36 -2.05 7.97 -8.25
N MET A 37 -3.14 8.33 -7.58
CA MET A 37 -4.48 8.31 -8.14
C MET A 37 -5.03 9.70 -8.47
N HIS A 38 -4.24 10.78 -8.30
CA HIS A 38 -4.73 12.14 -8.55
C HIS A 38 -5.11 12.38 -10.01
N THR A 39 -4.42 11.73 -10.93
CA THR A 39 -4.72 11.80 -12.38
C THR A 39 -5.50 10.59 -12.89
N TYR A 40 -5.84 9.64 -12.00
CA TYR A 40 -6.59 8.44 -12.39
C TYR A 40 -8.03 8.79 -12.71
N GLU A 41 -8.51 8.41 -13.89
CA GLU A 41 -9.92 8.58 -14.27
C GLU A 41 -10.76 7.50 -13.59
N PHE A 42 -11.79 7.93 -12.85
CA PHE A 42 -12.66 7.01 -12.13
C PHE A 42 -13.67 6.39 -13.08
N PRO A 43 -13.66 5.05 -13.24
CA PRO A 43 -14.72 4.34 -13.97
C PRO A 43 -16.08 4.52 -13.30
N GLU A 44 -17.14 4.46 -14.06
CA GLU A 44 -18.51 4.66 -13.57
C GLU A 44 -18.93 3.59 -12.54
N ALA A 45 -18.44 2.36 -12.69
CA ALA A 45 -18.71 1.26 -11.77
C ALA A 45 -17.97 1.39 -10.42
N LEU A 46 -16.93 2.25 -10.32
CA LEU A 46 -16.08 2.31 -9.13
C LEU A 46 -16.85 2.77 -7.89
N ARG A 47 -16.84 1.95 -6.85
CA ARG A 47 -17.52 2.19 -5.57
C ARG A 47 -16.57 2.30 -4.38
N ALA A 48 -15.39 1.68 -4.49
CA ALA A 48 -14.47 1.63 -3.35
C ALA A 48 -13.00 1.68 -3.78
N VAL A 49 -12.19 2.34 -2.98
CA VAL A 49 -10.73 2.30 -3.05
C VAL A 49 -10.20 1.84 -1.70
N ALA A 50 -9.36 0.81 -1.67
CA ALA A 50 -8.72 0.35 -0.45
C ALA A 50 -7.21 0.44 -0.56
N ARG A 51 -6.59 1.18 0.37
CA ARG A 51 -5.14 1.34 0.42
C ARG A 51 -4.49 0.33 1.36
N ALA A 52 -3.53 -0.43 0.84
CA ALA A 52 -2.62 -1.24 1.65
C ALA A 52 -1.54 -0.35 2.29
N GLY A 53 -1.93 0.48 3.26
CA GLY A 53 -1.08 1.43 3.95
C GLY A 53 -1.86 2.44 4.77
N ALA A 54 -1.18 3.15 5.68
CA ALA A 54 -1.82 4.07 6.64
C ALA A 54 -2.15 5.44 6.02
N GLY A 55 -1.23 6.03 5.27
CA GLY A 55 -1.45 7.35 4.66
C GLY A 55 -2.43 7.27 3.49
N THR A 56 -2.98 8.41 3.08
CA THR A 56 -3.93 8.51 1.96
C THR A 56 -3.55 9.62 0.96
N ASN A 57 -2.34 10.14 1.09
CA ASN A 57 -1.83 11.26 0.31
C ASN A 57 -1.73 11.01 -1.21
N ASN A 58 -1.79 9.76 -1.64
CA ASN A 58 -1.81 9.36 -3.05
C ASN A 58 -3.21 9.11 -3.60
N ILE A 59 -4.27 9.36 -2.80
CA ILE A 59 -5.66 9.17 -3.19
C ILE A 59 -6.38 10.53 -3.09
N PRO A 60 -7.05 11.00 -4.14
CA PRO A 60 -7.79 12.26 -4.13
C PRO A 60 -9.12 12.09 -3.37
N ILE A 61 -9.08 12.19 -2.04
CA ILE A 61 -10.21 11.91 -1.15
C ILE A 61 -11.44 12.76 -1.49
N ASP A 62 -11.26 14.07 -1.73
CA ASP A 62 -12.37 14.97 -2.03
C ASP A 62 -13.08 14.54 -3.32
N ARG A 63 -12.30 14.22 -4.36
CA ARG A 63 -12.83 13.75 -5.64
C ARG A 63 -13.49 12.37 -5.51
N CYS A 64 -12.98 11.48 -4.64
CA CYS A 64 -13.65 10.22 -4.32
C CYS A 64 -15.01 10.48 -3.68
N SER A 65 -15.07 11.37 -2.71
CA SER A 65 -16.31 11.73 -2.00
C SER A 65 -17.37 12.33 -2.93
N GLU A 66 -16.97 13.23 -3.82
CA GLU A 66 -17.85 13.83 -4.83
C GLU A 66 -18.46 12.79 -5.78
N ASN A 67 -17.73 11.72 -6.05
CA ASN A 67 -18.17 10.60 -6.91
C ASN A 67 -18.82 9.45 -6.14
N GLY A 68 -19.05 9.58 -4.84
CA GLY A 68 -19.66 8.54 -4.01
C GLY A 68 -18.78 7.29 -3.83
N ILE A 69 -17.46 7.44 -3.94
CA ILE A 69 -16.48 6.36 -3.81
C ILE A 69 -15.98 6.35 -2.36
N VAL A 70 -16.15 5.22 -1.66
CA VAL A 70 -15.63 5.07 -0.30
C VAL A 70 -14.15 4.73 -0.32
N VAL A 71 -13.36 5.34 0.57
CA VAL A 71 -11.92 5.10 0.68
C VAL A 71 -11.60 4.46 2.02
N PHE A 72 -10.88 3.34 1.97
CA PHE A 72 -10.37 2.61 3.13
C PHE A 72 -8.85 2.68 3.18
N ASN A 73 -8.29 2.68 4.37
CA ASN A 73 -6.85 2.56 4.63
C ASN A 73 -6.60 1.53 5.74
N THR A 74 -5.32 1.20 5.99
CA THR A 74 -4.92 0.22 7.01
C THR A 74 -3.97 0.85 8.04
N PRO A 75 -4.47 1.75 8.90
CA PRO A 75 -3.64 2.43 9.89
C PRO A 75 -3.07 1.43 10.91
N GLY A 76 -1.78 1.58 11.24
CA GLY A 76 -1.10 0.76 12.24
C GLY A 76 -0.66 -0.63 11.79
N ALA A 77 -1.05 -1.11 10.62
CA ALA A 77 -0.73 -2.47 10.17
C ALA A 77 0.78 -2.78 10.12
N ASN A 78 1.61 -1.79 9.79
CA ASN A 78 3.06 -1.92 9.73
C ASN A 78 3.80 -1.21 10.88
N ALA A 79 3.11 -0.65 11.86
CA ALA A 79 3.71 0.19 12.90
C ALA A 79 4.79 -0.54 13.70
N ASN A 80 4.56 -1.80 14.06
CA ASN A 80 5.54 -2.60 14.80
C ASN A 80 6.81 -2.87 13.98
N ALA A 81 6.66 -3.21 12.70
CA ALA A 81 7.81 -3.45 11.82
C ALA A 81 8.65 -2.16 11.62
N VAL A 82 8.00 -1.01 11.49
CA VAL A 82 8.70 0.29 11.41
C VAL A 82 9.44 0.59 12.70
N LYS A 83 8.81 0.38 13.87
CA LYS A 83 9.45 0.55 15.19
C LYS A 83 10.70 -0.33 15.31
N GLU A 84 10.63 -1.60 14.96
CA GLU A 84 11.77 -2.51 15.01
C GLU A 84 12.91 -2.07 14.10
N LEU A 85 12.60 -1.61 12.89
CA LEU A 85 13.58 -1.10 11.95
C LEU A 85 14.26 0.18 12.47
N VAL A 86 13.52 1.09 13.10
CA VAL A 86 14.06 2.30 13.72
C VAL A 86 15.02 1.94 14.86
N LEU A 87 14.63 1.02 15.75
CA LEU A 87 15.50 0.54 16.82
C LEU A 87 16.79 -0.11 16.28
N CYS A 88 16.66 -0.94 15.24
CA CYS A 88 17.80 -1.54 14.54
C CYS A 88 18.72 -0.44 13.98
N ALA A 89 18.19 0.54 13.27
CA ALA A 89 18.96 1.63 12.67
C ALA A 89 19.73 2.45 13.73
N LEU A 90 19.11 2.75 14.87
CA LEU A 90 19.74 3.45 15.98
C LEU A 90 20.93 2.65 16.55
N LEU A 91 20.76 1.35 16.75
CA LEU A 91 21.83 0.48 17.28
C LEU A 91 22.98 0.33 16.27
N VAL A 92 22.68 0.13 14.99
CA VAL A 92 23.67 0.03 13.92
C VAL A 92 24.49 1.31 13.79
N ALA A 93 23.82 2.47 13.80
CA ALA A 93 24.47 3.77 13.69
C ALA A 93 25.32 4.10 14.94
N SER A 94 24.82 3.81 16.14
CA SER A 94 25.53 4.13 17.39
C SER A 94 26.82 3.33 17.61
N ARG A 95 26.96 2.19 16.94
CA ARG A 95 28.11 1.28 17.09
C ARG A 95 28.98 1.21 15.83
N ASP A 96 28.67 2.00 14.81
CA ASP A 96 29.38 2.02 13.51
C ASP A 96 29.56 0.61 12.90
N ILE A 97 28.53 -0.22 13.01
CA ILE A 97 28.59 -1.65 12.65
C ILE A 97 28.89 -1.82 11.15
N ILE A 98 28.34 -0.95 10.29
CA ILE A 98 28.51 -1.06 8.83
C ILE A 98 29.97 -0.78 8.43
N ALA A 99 30.57 0.29 8.94
CA ALA A 99 31.98 0.60 8.67
C ALA A 99 32.91 -0.47 9.28
N GLY A 100 32.61 -0.96 10.49
CA GLY A 100 33.35 -2.06 11.09
C GLY A 100 33.27 -3.36 10.29
N ALA A 101 32.11 -3.72 9.76
CA ALA A 101 31.95 -4.90 8.91
C ALA A 101 32.73 -4.78 7.60
N ASN A 102 32.74 -3.62 6.94
CA ASN A 102 33.52 -3.37 5.73
C ASN A 102 35.03 -3.46 6.01
N TRP A 103 35.48 -2.86 7.11
CA TRP A 103 36.91 -2.89 7.49
C TRP A 103 37.45 -4.31 7.75
N VAL A 104 36.63 -5.21 8.29
CA VAL A 104 37.04 -6.61 8.54
C VAL A 104 37.14 -7.42 7.25
N GLN A 105 36.50 -6.96 6.15
CA GLN A 105 36.52 -7.64 4.85
C GLN A 105 37.68 -7.18 3.94
N GLU A 106 38.34 -6.06 4.28
CA GLU A 106 39.56 -5.57 3.61
C GLU A 106 40.82 -6.31 4.13
#